data_4e50d476e312c1e0a2dad4ea4fe30b3c
#
_entry.id   4e50d476e312c1e0a2dad4ea4fe30b3c
#
_cell.length_a   1.000
_cell.length_b   1.000
_cell.length_c   1.000
_cell.angle_alpha   90.00
_cell.angle_beta   90.00
_cell.angle_gamma   90.00
#
_symmetry.space_group_name_H-M   'P 1'
#
loop_
_entity.id
_entity.type
_entity.pdbx_description
1 polymer ?
#
loop_
_entity_poly.entity_id
_entity_poly.type
_entity_poly.pdbx_seq_one_letter_code
_entity_poly.pdbx_strand_id
1 'polypeptide(L)'
;MNPQPPVTNMRIAAGTSSVAEAAPIVSPTMGARLDEYLARAREIDWIPWAIVGLGAFLRLFMLAIKPPHFDEGINGWFVDQMVKSGFYRYDPTNYHGPLHFYILWACQTLFGRNLWAIRLPVVVASIFSIHLTMKFEPFVGRNVSRLAALAMAVSPGFVFYGRYSIHEVWLLLFSMLFILGLLGLWQRGTVNYLWCAGMGLAGMILTKETYIIHVGCAIIAGVVTWVSHGITATPDAKLARQRWTFIDLIVVAGTGMAAIIFFYSGAFMNWPGLTGLYKTFDAWFKTGSQGAGHEKAWWYWLMLIARYEQPVLIGLVLCVFCQLFKHVALRYLAIYSVGTLIAYSIVKYKTPWCIISIVWPLLFVFGGLLVLVPATFRRVTTIAVSVLLAVSLVLSVSLNYFRCTTQAEPYVYVQTYNDVWKLTKPLLRLAKSNPTYYQMIGHLIRTSTYPLPWMLGDFTKVGYYEHNNMPDKLDGDFLLVQEDKIDEVEAKLHENYYTEPMTIREYQDPSKIYFNAKVFYRLFPGRTPEFKGKPAK
;
A
#
# COMPACT_ATOMS: atom_id res chain seq x y z
N MET A 1 -71.98 37.69 37.11
CA MET A 1 -73.02 36.77 36.61
C MET A 1 -72.57 36.28 35.25
N ASN A 2 -72.08 35.08 35.19
CA ASN A 2 -71.62 34.44 33.97
C ASN A 2 -72.48 33.18 33.76
N PRO A 3 -73.14 32.98 32.63
CA PRO A 3 -74.00 31.81 32.41
C PRO A 3 -73.16 30.61 31.98
N GLN A 4 -73.51 29.46 32.58
CA GLN A 4 -72.99 28.14 32.26
C GLN A 4 -73.52 27.65 30.91
N PRO A 5 -72.76 26.86 30.13
CA PRO A 5 -73.27 26.22 28.94
C PRO A 5 -74.05 24.92 29.26
N PRO A 6 -74.90 24.47 28.34
CA PRO A 6 -75.86 23.36 28.61
C PRO A 6 -75.17 21.98 28.53
N VAL A 7 -75.68 21.09 29.41
CA VAL A 7 -75.27 19.67 29.49
C VAL A 7 -75.86 18.89 28.32
N THR A 8 -75.06 18.34 27.44
CA THR A 8 -75.50 17.46 26.38
C THR A 8 -75.42 15.99 26.83
N ASN A 9 -76.54 15.33 26.85
CA ASN A 9 -76.71 13.93 27.19
C ASN A 9 -75.93 13.03 26.21
N MET A 10 -74.94 12.31 26.70
CA MET A 10 -74.22 11.31 25.97
C MET A 10 -74.94 9.95 26.07
N ARG A 11 -75.59 9.53 25.00
CA ARG A 11 -76.10 8.16 24.86
C ARG A 11 -74.96 7.19 24.72
N ILE A 12 -74.80 6.28 25.66
CA ILE A 12 -73.87 5.15 25.58
C ILE A 12 -74.43 4.14 24.57
N ALA A 13 -73.90 4.08 23.39
CA ALA A 13 -74.11 3.00 22.44
C ALA A 13 -73.28 1.79 22.87
N ALA A 14 -73.93 0.69 23.24
CA ALA A 14 -73.25 -0.60 23.46
C ALA A 14 -72.69 -1.11 22.16
N GLY A 15 -71.37 -0.87 21.93
CA GLY A 15 -70.65 -1.47 20.84
C GLY A 15 -70.18 -2.88 21.21
N THR A 16 -70.73 -3.87 20.55
CA THR A 16 -70.26 -5.24 20.58
C THR A 16 -68.78 -5.27 20.07
N SER A 17 -67.84 -5.51 20.97
CA SER A 17 -66.47 -5.77 20.66
C SER A 17 -66.36 -7.13 19.96
N SER A 18 -66.31 -7.13 18.65
CA SER A 18 -65.77 -8.28 17.91
C SER A 18 -64.26 -8.38 18.19
N VAL A 19 -63.90 -9.34 19.01
CA VAL A 19 -62.48 -9.76 19.15
C VAL A 19 -62.04 -10.25 17.78
N ALA A 20 -61.30 -9.44 17.07
CA ALA A 20 -60.61 -9.90 15.87
C ALA A 20 -59.60 -10.98 16.30
N GLU A 21 -59.92 -12.22 15.98
CA GLU A 21 -59.03 -13.36 16.15
C GLU A 21 -57.74 -13.08 15.39
N ALA A 22 -56.64 -12.87 16.12
CA ALA A 22 -55.34 -12.65 15.49
C ALA A 22 -54.98 -13.88 14.66
N ALA A 23 -54.87 -13.71 13.34
CA ALA A 23 -54.47 -14.77 12.46
C ALA A 23 -53.13 -15.37 12.97
N PRO A 24 -52.99 -16.68 12.99
CA PRO A 24 -51.77 -17.34 13.47
C PRO A 24 -50.58 -16.84 12.65
N ILE A 25 -49.55 -16.32 13.33
CA ILE A 25 -48.26 -16.00 12.69
C ILE A 25 -47.65 -17.31 12.22
N VAL A 26 -47.97 -17.72 11.01
CA VAL A 26 -47.35 -18.88 10.38
C VAL A 26 -45.94 -18.46 10.04
N SER A 27 -44.98 -18.98 10.79
CA SER A 27 -43.56 -18.79 10.45
C SER A 27 -43.30 -19.34 9.03
N PRO A 28 -42.69 -18.55 8.15
CA PRO A 28 -42.49 -18.98 6.76
C PRO A 28 -41.75 -20.32 6.73
N THR A 29 -42.22 -21.24 5.89
CA THR A 29 -41.57 -22.54 5.69
C THR A 29 -40.14 -22.35 5.27
N MET A 30 -39.28 -23.33 5.53
CA MET A 30 -37.86 -23.28 5.15
C MET A 30 -37.69 -23.00 3.64
N GLY A 31 -38.57 -23.52 2.77
CA GLY A 31 -38.63 -23.23 1.35
C GLY A 31 -38.92 -21.75 1.05
N ALA A 32 -39.95 -21.16 1.70
CA ALA A 32 -40.29 -19.76 1.51
C ALA A 32 -39.17 -18.80 1.97
N ARG A 33 -38.46 -19.15 3.04
CA ARG A 33 -37.25 -18.40 3.47
C ARG A 33 -36.12 -18.53 2.45
N LEU A 34 -35.90 -19.72 1.91
CA LEU A 34 -34.88 -19.94 0.88
C LEU A 34 -35.20 -19.13 -0.39
N ASP A 35 -36.45 -19.13 -0.83
CA ASP A 35 -36.91 -18.36 -1.99
C ASP A 35 -36.74 -16.84 -1.76
N GLU A 36 -37.04 -16.36 -0.56
CA GLU A 36 -36.82 -14.97 -0.17
C GLU A 36 -35.31 -14.62 -0.17
N TYR A 37 -34.45 -15.49 0.37
CA TYR A 37 -32.99 -15.31 0.31
C TYR A 37 -32.47 -15.32 -1.12
N LEU A 38 -32.95 -16.23 -1.97
CA LEU A 38 -32.57 -16.31 -3.39
C LEU A 38 -33.08 -15.09 -4.18
N ALA A 39 -34.28 -14.59 -3.89
CA ALA A 39 -34.79 -13.36 -4.49
C ALA A 39 -33.93 -12.15 -4.09
N ARG A 40 -33.62 -11.97 -2.81
CA ARG A 40 -32.70 -10.92 -2.33
C ARG A 40 -31.31 -11.06 -2.92
N ALA A 41 -30.78 -12.30 -3.06
CA ALA A 41 -29.47 -12.55 -3.65
C ALA A 41 -29.44 -12.16 -5.14
N ARG A 42 -30.55 -12.29 -5.89
CA ARG A 42 -30.67 -11.85 -7.30
C ARG A 42 -30.69 -10.33 -7.44
N GLU A 43 -31.12 -9.60 -6.43
CA GLU A 43 -31.12 -8.13 -6.42
C GLU A 43 -29.75 -7.53 -6.10
N ILE A 44 -28.83 -8.34 -5.52
CA ILE A 44 -27.49 -7.87 -5.18
C ILE A 44 -26.68 -7.64 -6.46
N ASP A 45 -26.10 -6.45 -6.57
CA ASP A 45 -25.11 -6.14 -7.60
C ASP A 45 -23.76 -6.79 -7.26
N TRP A 46 -23.53 -7.99 -7.81
CA TRP A 46 -22.33 -8.78 -7.54
C TRP A 46 -21.06 -8.27 -8.21
N ILE A 47 -21.17 -7.39 -9.22
CA ILE A 47 -20.01 -6.90 -9.99
C ILE A 47 -18.96 -6.23 -9.10
N PRO A 48 -19.29 -5.29 -8.19
CA PRO A 48 -18.34 -4.69 -7.27
C PRO A 48 -17.61 -5.73 -6.41
N TRP A 49 -18.33 -6.71 -5.90
CA TRP A 49 -17.77 -7.77 -5.06
C TRP A 49 -16.83 -8.69 -5.83
N ALA A 50 -17.18 -9.03 -7.07
CA ALA A 50 -16.32 -9.82 -7.96
C ALA A 50 -15.00 -9.07 -8.28
N ILE A 51 -15.06 -7.76 -8.54
CA ILE A 51 -13.87 -6.93 -8.79
C ILE A 51 -12.97 -6.90 -7.54
N VAL A 52 -13.54 -6.64 -6.37
CA VAL A 52 -12.78 -6.62 -5.11
C VAL A 52 -12.23 -8.01 -4.79
N GLY A 53 -13.03 -9.07 -4.99
CA GLY A 53 -12.61 -10.46 -4.78
C GLY A 53 -11.44 -10.87 -5.67
N LEU A 54 -11.48 -10.52 -6.96
CA LEU A 54 -10.36 -10.74 -7.89
C LEU A 54 -9.12 -9.97 -7.43
N GLY A 55 -9.28 -8.69 -7.07
CA GLY A 55 -8.18 -7.87 -6.56
C GLY A 55 -7.59 -8.40 -5.26
N ALA A 56 -8.43 -8.91 -4.36
CA ALA A 56 -8.00 -9.54 -3.11
C ALA A 56 -7.25 -10.85 -3.37
N PHE A 57 -7.78 -11.71 -4.24
CA PHE A 57 -7.11 -12.95 -4.64
C PHE A 57 -5.71 -12.69 -5.17
N LEU A 58 -5.56 -11.79 -6.15
CA LEU A 58 -4.26 -11.45 -6.74
C LEU A 58 -3.26 -10.85 -5.73
N ARG A 59 -3.72 -10.29 -4.62
CA ARG A 59 -2.84 -9.69 -3.60
C ARG A 59 -2.51 -10.63 -2.45
N LEU A 60 -3.45 -11.48 -2.06
CA LEU A 60 -3.30 -12.39 -0.92
C LEU A 60 -2.67 -13.74 -1.31
N PHE A 61 -3.00 -14.25 -2.53
CA PHE A 61 -2.48 -15.53 -2.97
C PHE A 61 -0.96 -15.54 -2.99
N MET A 62 -0.35 -16.52 -2.35
CA MET A 62 1.10 -16.69 -2.23
C MET A 62 1.82 -15.40 -1.79
N LEU A 63 1.30 -14.66 -0.79
CA LEU A 63 1.82 -13.36 -0.36
C LEU A 63 3.30 -13.40 0.06
N ALA A 64 3.76 -14.52 0.60
CA ALA A 64 5.14 -14.72 1.05
C ALA A 64 6.05 -15.41 0.02
N ILE A 65 5.64 -15.49 -1.27
CA ILE A 65 6.43 -16.21 -2.31
C ILE A 65 7.82 -15.59 -2.52
N LYS A 66 7.91 -14.26 -2.52
CA LYS A 66 9.18 -13.55 -2.66
C LYS A 66 9.81 -13.23 -1.31
N PRO A 67 11.15 -13.25 -1.20
CA PRO A 67 11.82 -12.81 0.02
C PRO A 67 11.49 -11.35 0.35
N PRO A 68 11.75 -10.90 1.60
CA PRO A 68 11.51 -9.51 1.97
C PRO A 68 12.34 -8.58 1.09
N HIS A 69 11.72 -7.49 0.66
CA HIS A 69 12.41 -6.41 -0.03
C HIS A 69 13.38 -5.70 0.91
N PHE A 70 14.35 -4.98 0.35
CA PHE A 70 15.28 -4.16 1.11
C PHE A 70 14.57 -3.20 2.07
N ASP A 71 13.61 -2.42 1.54
CA ASP A 71 12.84 -1.46 2.34
C ASP A 71 11.92 -2.15 3.36
N GLU A 72 11.39 -3.35 3.06
CA GLU A 72 10.63 -4.14 4.05
C GLU A 72 11.51 -4.51 5.24
N GLY A 73 12.79 -4.82 4.99
CA GLY A 73 13.77 -5.08 6.04
C GLY A 73 14.09 -3.84 6.87
N ILE A 74 14.22 -2.68 6.23
CA ILE A 74 14.42 -1.39 6.93
C ILE A 74 13.19 -1.04 7.75
N ASN A 75 11.99 -1.12 7.18
CA ASN A 75 10.75 -0.83 7.88
C ASN A 75 10.56 -1.75 9.10
N GLY A 76 10.85 -3.04 8.95
CA GLY A 76 10.83 -3.99 10.05
C GLY A 76 11.87 -3.70 11.14
N TRP A 77 13.06 -3.24 10.76
CA TRP A 77 14.07 -2.80 11.72
C TRP A 77 13.61 -1.57 12.52
N PHE A 78 12.95 -0.58 11.90
CA PHE A 78 12.35 0.54 12.62
C PHE A 78 11.30 0.08 13.63
N VAL A 79 10.48 -0.92 13.28
CA VAL A 79 9.54 -1.54 14.23
C VAL A 79 10.28 -2.16 15.43
N ASP A 80 11.40 -2.86 15.18
CA ASP A 80 12.21 -3.43 16.27
C ASP A 80 12.80 -2.35 17.18
N GLN A 81 13.26 -1.22 16.61
CA GLN A 81 13.73 -0.09 17.42
C GLN A 81 12.58 0.54 18.22
N MET A 82 11.38 0.63 17.62
CA MET A 82 10.18 1.12 18.29
C MET A 82 9.79 0.23 19.48
N VAL A 83 9.87 -1.09 19.34
CA VAL A 83 9.63 -2.03 20.45
C VAL A 83 10.64 -1.83 21.57
N LYS A 84 11.93 -1.64 21.25
CA LYS A 84 12.99 -1.43 22.25
C LYS A 84 12.86 -0.11 23.00
N SER A 85 12.46 0.97 22.32
CA SER A 85 12.32 2.32 22.91
C SER A 85 10.95 2.57 23.55
N GLY A 86 9.92 1.74 23.24
CA GLY A 86 8.55 1.91 23.70
C GLY A 86 7.72 2.91 22.86
N PHE A 87 8.34 3.61 21.90
CA PHE A 87 7.68 4.55 20.99
C PHE A 87 8.46 4.70 19.69
N TYR A 88 7.82 5.26 18.65
CA TYR A 88 8.51 5.59 17.42
C TYR A 88 9.27 6.92 17.55
N ARG A 89 10.59 6.85 17.45
CA ARG A 89 11.43 8.04 17.38
C ARG A 89 11.57 8.49 15.94
N TYR A 90 10.80 9.54 15.58
CA TYR A 90 10.83 10.06 14.23
C TYR A 90 12.23 10.55 13.82
N ASP A 91 12.71 10.05 12.68
CA ASP A 91 13.98 10.42 12.08
C ASP A 91 13.74 11.17 10.76
N PRO A 92 13.99 12.51 10.71
CA PRO A 92 13.79 13.30 9.51
C PRO A 92 14.74 12.90 8.36
N THR A 93 15.84 12.18 8.61
CA THR A 93 16.74 11.71 7.54
C THR A 93 16.14 10.53 6.76
N ASN A 94 15.25 9.76 7.39
CA ASN A 94 14.45 8.74 6.73
C ASN A 94 13.26 9.34 5.93
N TYR A 95 12.92 10.58 6.15
CA TYR A 95 11.88 11.44 5.56
C TYR A 95 10.48 10.84 5.37
N HIS A 96 10.26 9.56 5.60
CA HIS A 96 8.93 8.96 5.52
C HIS A 96 8.11 9.19 6.79
N GLY A 97 6.79 9.38 6.63
CA GLY A 97 5.89 9.61 7.75
C GLY A 97 5.73 8.41 8.69
N PRO A 98 5.37 8.64 9.96
CA PRO A 98 5.40 7.63 11.01
C PRO A 98 4.29 6.58 10.96
N LEU A 99 3.15 6.84 10.31
CA LEU A 99 1.94 6.01 10.40
C LEU A 99 2.20 4.55 9.98
N HIS A 100 3.00 4.35 8.93
CA HIS A 100 3.32 3.01 8.45
C HIS A 100 3.97 2.14 9.53
N PHE A 101 4.92 2.69 10.28
CA PHE A 101 5.63 1.95 11.33
C PHE A 101 4.71 1.55 12.49
N TYR A 102 3.76 2.41 12.90
CA TYR A 102 2.77 2.07 13.91
C TYR A 102 1.84 0.94 13.45
N ILE A 103 1.42 0.96 12.19
CA ILE A 103 0.60 -0.11 11.62
C ILE A 103 1.37 -1.43 11.58
N LEU A 104 2.64 -1.39 11.14
CA LEU A 104 3.50 -2.57 11.14
C LEU A 104 3.76 -3.11 12.55
N TRP A 105 4.00 -2.22 13.51
CA TRP A 105 4.17 -2.59 14.91
C TRP A 105 2.94 -3.33 15.43
N ALA A 106 1.75 -2.81 15.21
CA ALA A 106 0.51 -3.47 15.62
C ALA A 106 0.35 -4.86 14.98
N CYS A 107 0.61 -4.97 13.68
CA CYS A 107 0.51 -6.24 12.97
C CYS A 107 1.59 -7.25 13.41
N GLN A 108 2.84 -6.82 13.60
CA GLN A 108 3.90 -7.70 14.09
C GLN A 108 3.64 -8.14 15.54
N THR A 109 3.06 -7.29 16.37
CA THR A 109 2.66 -7.64 17.75
C THR A 109 1.56 -8.69 17.75
N LEU A 110 0.57 -8.59 16.85
CA LEU A 110 -0.56 -9.52 16.78
C LEU A 110 -0.23 -10.86 16.12
N PHE A 111 0.58 -10.83 15.06
CA PHE A 111 0.83 -12.00 14.19
C PHE A 111 2.26 -12.53 14.25
N GLY A 112 3.12 -11.92 15.06
CA GLY A 112 4.54 -12.27 15.15
C GLY A 112 5.37 -11.78 13.96
N ARG A 113 6.70 -11.97 14.05
CA ARG A 113 7.67 -11.59 13.01
C ARG A 113 7.59 -12.54 11.83
N ASN A 114 6.93 -12.13 10.76
CA ASN A 114 6.84 -12.87 9.52
C ASN A 114 6.41 -11.96 8.36
N LEU A 115 6.56 -12.43 7.10
CA LEU A 115 6.23 -11.67 5.91
C LEU A 115 4.74 -11.34 5.79
N TRP A 116 3.84 -12.19 6.30
CA TRP A 116 2.41 -11.91 6.32
C TRP A 116 2.10 -10.72 7.22
N ALA A 117 2.69 -10.68 8.41
CA ALA A 117 2.46 -9.60 9.38
C ALA A 117 2.80 -8.22 8.83
N ILE A 118 3.91 -8.09 8.09
CA ILE A 118 4.32 -6.79 7.54
C ILE A 118 3.62 -6.44 6.22
N ARG A 119 3.16 -7.43 5.43
CA ARG A 119 2.53 -7.20 4.12
C ARG A 119 1.01 -7.06 4.21
N LEU A 120 0.37 -7.76 5.13
CA LEU A 120 -1.10 -7.80 5.24
C LEU A 120 -1.75 -6.42 5.33
N PRO A 121 -1.28 -5.46 6.17
CA PRO A 121 -1.92 -4.16 6.27
C PRO A 121 -1.88 -3.38 4.95
N VAL A 122 -0.76 -3.48 4.23
CA VAL A 122 -0.61 -2.84 2.90
C VAL A 122 -1.50 -3.51 1.86
N VAL A 123 -1.62 -4.83 1.89
CA VAL A 123 -2.57 -5.58 1.04
C VAL A 123 -4.00 -5.13 1.30
N VAL A 124 -4.41 -4.99 2.56
CA VAL A 124 -5.75 -4.51 2.93
C VAL A 124 -5.98 -3.09 2.40
N ALA A 125 -5.01 -2.19 2.56
CA ALA A 125 -5.08 -0.83 2.01
C ALA A 125 -5.20 -0.83 0.48
N SER A 126 -4.45 -1.69 -0.22
CA SER A 126 -4.50 -1.84 -1.67
C SER A 126 -5.86 -2.39 -2.15
N ILE A 127 -6.44 -3.36 -1.43
CA ILE A 127 -7.78 -3.88 -1.73
C ILE A 127 -8.84 -2.80 -1.47
N PHE A 128 -8.70 -2.05 -0.38
CA PHE A 128 -9.61 -0.94 -0.08
C PHE A 128 -9.53 0.18 -1.13
N SER A 129 -8.36 0.42 -1.73
CA SER A 129 -8.20 1.36 -2.84
C SER A 129 -9.03 0.95 -4.07
N ILE A 130 -9.14 -0.36 -4.37
CA ILE A 130 -10.02 -0.87 -5.43
C ILE A 130 -11.49 -0.56 -5.10
N HIS A 131 -11.91 -0.80 -3.86
CA HIS A 131 -13.26 -0.46 -3.41
C HIS A 131 -13.51 1.05 -3.48
N LEU A 132 -12.53 1.85 -3.03
CA LEU A 132 -12.61 3.32 -3.05
C LEU A 132 -12.74 3.87 -4.47
N THR A 133 -12.12 3.23 -5.48
CA THR A 133 -12.29 3.59 -6.89
C THR A 133 -13.78 3.59 -7.29
N MET A 134 -14.58 2.64 -6.82
CA MET A 134 -16.01 2.59 -7.12
C MET A 134 -16.81 3.67 -6.40
N LYS A 135 -16.30 4.26 -5.30
CA LYS A 135 -16.95 5.40 -4.63
C LYS A 135 -16.91 6.71 -5.42
N PHE A 136 -16.14 6.75 -6.50
CA PHE A 136 -16.17 7.86 -7.46
C PHE A 136 -17.38 7.80 -8.42
N GLU A 137 -18.19 6.74 -8.38
CA GLU A 137 -19.39 6.55 -9.23
C GLU A 137 -20.26 7.81 -9.35
N PRO A 138 -20.58 8.57 -8.27
CA PRO A 138 -21.41 9.74 -8.35
C PRO A 138 -20.85 10.89 -9.21
N PHE A 139 -19.54 10.87 -9.47
CA PHE A 139 -18.81 11.94 -10.17
C PHE A 139 -18.40 11.56 -11.58
N VAL A 140 -18.13 10.28 -11.83
CA VAL A 140 -17.61 9.80 -13.12
C VAL A 140 -18.56 8.83 -13.84
N GLY A 141 -19.59 8.36 -13.13
CA GLY A 141 -20.56 7.36 -13.61
C GLY A 141 -20.15 5.92 -13.27
N ARG A 142 -21.18 5.06 -13.18
CA ARG A 142 -21.07 3.67 -12.72
C ARG A 142 -20.09 2.83 -13.57
N ASN A 143 -20.22 2.88 -14.89
CA ASN A 143 -19.41 2.04 -15.77
C ASN A 143 -17.94 2.48 -15.77
N VAL A 144 -17.68 3.78 -15.70
CA VAL A 144 -16.32 4.34 -15.63
C VAL A 144 -15.64 3.92 -14.34
N SER A 145 -16.31 4.08 -13.19
CA SER A 145 -15.74 3.73 -11.89
C SER A 145 -15.48 2.22 -11.74
N ARG A 146 -16.36 1.37 -12.27
CA ARG A 146 -16.17 -0.08 -12.27
C ARG A 146 -15.05 -0.54 -13.19
N LEU A 147 -14.96 0.04 -14.39
CA LEU A 147 -13.87 -0.26 -15.31
C LEU A 147 -12.52 0.18 -14.74
N ALA A 148 -12.45 1.37 -14.12
CA ALA A 148 -11.25 1.83 -13.42
C ALA A 148 -10.86 0.89 -12.26
N ALA A 149 -11.84 0.43 -11.46
CA ALA A 149 -11.61 -0.51 -10.37
C ALA A 149 -11.12 -1.88 -10.86
N LEU A 150 -11.70 -2.40 -11.95
CA LEU A 150 -11.26 -3.66 -12.57
C LEU A 150 -9.85 -3.52 -13.14
N ALA A 151 -9.54 -2.42 -13.82
CA ALA A 151 -8.21 -2.14 -14.32
C ALA A 151 -7.19 -2.05 -13.16
N MET A 152 -7.51 -1.38 -12.05
CA MET A 152 -6.66 -1.34 -10.84
C MET A 152 -6.49 -2.74 -10.22
N ALA A 153 -7.54 -3.57 -10.23
CA ALA A 153 -7.50 -4.91 -9.66
C ALA A 153 -6.50 -5.82 -10.37
N VAL A 154 -6.41 -5.71 -11.72
CA VAL A 154 -5.57 -6.58 -12.56
C VAL A 154 -4.27 -5.95 -13.04
N SER A 155 -4.03 -4.66 -12.78
CA SER A 155 -2.81 -3.95 -13.19
C SER A 155 -1.55 -4.58 -12.59
N PRO A 156 -0.50 -4.83 -13.39
CA PRO A 156 0.76 -5.40 -12.90
C PRO A 156 1.39 -4.60 -11.76
N GLY A 157 1.49 -3.29 -11.87
CA GLY A 157 2.11 -2.43 -10.86
C GLY A 157 1.28 -2.31 -9.58
N PHE A 158 -0.06 -2.14 -9.69
CA PHE A 158 -0.91 -2.06 -8.51
C PHE A 158 -1.00 -3.39 -7.75
N VAL A 159 -0.89 -4.54 -8.43
CA VAL A 159 -0.78 -5.83 -7.75
C VAL A 159 0.62 -5.99 -7.16
N PHE A 160 1.70 -5.66 -7.91
CA PHE A 160 3.07 -5.87 -7.48
C PHE A 160 3.41 -5.06 -6.23
N TYR A 161 3.15 -3.75 -6.25
CA TYR A 161 3.42 -2.86 -5.11
C TYR A 161 2.36 -2.96 -4.02
N GLY A 162 1.14 -3.36 -4.34
CA GLY A 162 0.12 -3.70 -3.34
C GLY A 162 0.43 -4.93 -2.49
N ARG A 163 1.53 -5.65 -2.78
CA ARG A 163 2.05 -6.82 -2.04
C ARG A 163 3.39 -6.51 -1.35
N TYR A 164 3.80 -5.26 -1.35
CA TYR A 164 5.00 -4.75 -0.69
C TYR A 164 4.64 -3.94 0.55
N SER A 165 5.40 -4.10 1.62
CA SER A 165 5.26 -3.26 2.81
C SER A 165 6.00 -1.93 2.62
N ILE A 166 5.40 -1.02 1.85
CA ILE A 166 5.94 0.30 1.50
C ILE A 166 4.93 1.42 1.72
N HIS A 167 5.42 2.64 1.84
CA HIS A 167 4.62 3.84 2.14
C HIS A 167 3.70 4.27 0.98
N GLU A 168 4.04 3.93 -0.26
CA GLU A 168 3.32 4.37 -1.47
C GLU A 168 1.88 3.88 -1.53
N VAL A 169 1.58 2.71 -0.99
CA VAL A 169 0.21 2.18 -0.98
C VAL A 169 -0.69 3.01 -0.07
N TRP A 170 -0.14 3.50 1.05
CA TRP A 170 -0.86 4.43 1.93
C TRP A 170 -1.04 5.79 1.27
N LEU A 171 0.00 6.32 0.62
CA LEU A 171 -0.09 7.56 -0.15
C LEU A 171 -1.15 7.44 -1.25
N LEU A 172 -1.18 6.33 -1.98
CA LEU A 172 -2.23 6.04 -2.97
C LEU A 172 -3.62 6.11 -2.33
N LEU A 173 -3.85 5.35 -1.26
CA LEU A 173 -5.14 5.29 -0.58
C LEU A 173 -5.60 6.67 -0.09
N PHE A 174 -4.71 7.39 0.60
CA PHE A 174 -5.04 8.70 1.17
C PHE A 174 -5.16 9.79 0.10
N SER A 175 -4.39 9.73 -0.99
CA SER A 175 -4.57 10.65 -2.11
C SER A 175 -5.90 10.43 -2.83
N MET A 176 -6.33 9.17 -3.01
CA MET A 176 -7.65 8.85 -3.54
C MET A 176 -8.76 9.38 -2.63
N LEU A 177 -8.64 9.20 -1.32
CA LEU A 177 -9.60 9.69 -0.33
C LEU A 177 -9.67 11.23 -0.34
N PHE A 178 -8.51 11.90 -0.40
CA PHE A 178 -8.39 13.36 -0.51
C PHE A 178 -9.10 13.88 -1.77
N ILE A 179 -8.79 13.33 -2.94
CA ILE A 179 -9.38 13.75 -4.22
C ILE A 179 -10.90 13.47 -4.26
N LEU A 180 -11.34 12.31 -3.74
CA LEU A 180 -12.77 12.01 -3.58
C LEU A 180 -13.46 13.06 -2.70
N GLY A 181 -12.81 13.44 -1.59
CA GLY A 181 -13.27 14.51 -0.70
C GLY A 181 -13.39 15.85 -1.41
N LEU A 182 -12.36 16.27 -2.16
CA LEU A 182 -12.38 17.54 -2.90
C LEU A 182 -13.49 17.59 -3.96
N LEU A 183 -13.65 16.52 -4.76
CA LEU A 183 -14.72 16.41 -5.75
C LEU A 183 -16.11 16.44 -5.09
N GLY A 184 -16.26 15.74 -3.96
CA GLY A 184 -17.50 15.70 -3.21
C GLY A 184 -17.84 17.04 -2.56
N LEU A 185 -16.87 17.75 -2.00
CA LEU A 185 -17.06 19.10 -1.46
C LEU A 185 -17.46 20.09 -2.55
N TRP A 186 -16.81 19.99 -3.71
CA TRP A 186 -17.11 20.88 -4.83
C TRP A 186 -18.53 20.67 -5.39
N GLN A 187 -18.94 19.41 -5.62
CA GLN A 187 -20.21 19.10 -6.29
C GLN A 187 -21.38 18.93 -5.33
N ARG A 188 -21.18 18.43 -4.11
CA ARG A 188 -22.23 18.07 -3.15
C ARG A 188 -22.17 18.83 -1.83
N GLY A 189 -20.98 19.15 -1.32
CA GLY A 189 -20.78 19.93 -0.10
C GLY A 189 -21.19 19.21 1.20
N THR A 190 -21.22 17.87 1.24
CA THR A 190 -21.61 17.15 2.45
C THR A 190 -20.43 16.97 3.41
N VAL A 191 -20.73 16.85 4.71
CA VAL A 191 -19.73 16.66 5.78
C VAL A 191 -18.88 15.37 5.58
N ASN A 192 -19.46 14.32 5.02
CA ASN A 192 -18.71 13.09 4.74
C ASN A 192 -17.52 13.33 3.80
N TYR A 193 -17.67 14.20 2.79
CA TYR A 193 -16.58 14.54 1.89
C TYR A 193 -15.57 15.48 2.54
N LEU A 194 -15.97 16.27 3.53
CA LEU A 194 -15.04 17.05 4.36
C LEU A 194 -14.13 16.11 5.16
N TRP A 195 -14.70 15.06 5.77
CA TRP A 195 -13.92 14.00 6.42
C TRP A 195 -13.00 13.28 5.44
N CYS A 196 -13.47 12.93 4.25
CA CYS A 196 -12.63 12.31 3.23
C CYS A 196 -11.43 13.21 2.86
N ALA A 197 -11.66 14.51 2.64
CA ALA A 197 -10.60 15.47 2.30
C ALA A 197 -9.62 15.65 3.46
N GLY A 198 -10.14 15.90 4.69
CA GLY A 198 -9.32 16.15 5.86
C GLY A 198 -8.49 14.94 6.28
N MET A 199 -9.10 13.75 6.38
CA MET A 199 -8.39 12.52 6.74
C MET A 199 -7.48 12.03 5.62
N GLY A 200 -7.87 12.25 4.35
CA GLY A 200 -6.99 12.00 3.21
C GLY A 200 -5.72 12.84 3.29
N LEU A 201 -5.86 14.15 3.53
CA LEU A 201 -4.70 15.05 3.68
C LEU A 201 -3.83 14.67 4.90
N ALA A 202 -4.43 14.47 6.06
CA ALA A 202 -3.70 14.06 7.26
C ALA A 202 -2.98 12.71 7.05
N GLY A 203 -3.64 11.74 6.43
CA GLY A 203 -3.05 10.45 6.10
C GLY A 203 -1.88 10.55 5.12
N MET A 204 -1.95 11.40 4.11
CA MET A 204 -0.83 11.66 3.21
C MET A 204 0.38 12.26 3.96
N ILE A 205 0.15 13.26 4.83
CA ILE A 205 1.21 13.87 5.68
C ILE A 205 1.85 12.83 6.59
N LEU A 206 1.04 11.93 7.15
CA LEU A 206 1.48 10.89 8.07
C LEU A 206 2.23 9.73 7.39
N THR A 207 2.24 9.68 6.06
CA THR A 207 2.82 8.55 5.33
C THR A 207 4.00 8.90 4.44
N LYS A 208 3.94 10.00 3.68
CA LYS A 208 5.01 10.30 2.73
C LYS A 208 5.15 11.79 2.43
N GLU A 209 6.38 12.26 2.42
CA GLU A 209 6.78 13.65 2.14
C GLU A 209 6.33 14.17 0.77
N THR A 210 6.20 13.28 -0.21
CA THR A 210 5.74 13.62 -1.56
C THR A 210 4.26 14.03 -1.63
N TYR A 211 3.53 14.01 -0.50
CA TYR A 211 2.16 14.53 -0.43
C TYR A 211 2.04 15.96 -0.97
N ILE A 212 3.08 16.77 -0.80
CA ILE A 212 3.11 18.17 -1.25
C ILE A 212 2.95 18.27 -2.78
N ILE A 213 3.52 17.33 -3.54
CA ILE A 213 3.35 17.23 -5.00
C ILE A 213 1.87 16.98 -5.33
N HIS A 214 1.26 16.00 -4.65
CA HIS A 214 -0.14 15.64 -4.88
C HIS A 214 -1.09 16.81 -4.54
N VAL A 215 -0.85 17.50 -3.42
CA VAL A 215 -1.65 18.66 -3.02
C VAL A 215 -1.48 19.80 -4.03
N GLY A 216 -0.25 20.12 -4.42
CA GLY A 216 0.04 21.15 -5.42
C GLY A 216 -0.64 20.86 -6.76
N CYS A 217 -0.51 19.64 -7.26
CA CYS A 217 -1.16 19.19 -8.51
C CYS A 217 -2.70 19.22 -8.40
N ALA A 218 -3.26 18.87 -7.23
CA ALA A 218 -4.70 18.92 -6.99
C ALA A 218 -5.24 20.35 -7.06
N ILE A 219 -4.51 21.32 -6.49
CA ILE A 219 -4.86 22.74 -6.55
C ILE A 219 -4.79 23.24 -7.99
N ILE A 220 -3.68 22.98 -8.69
CA ILE A 220 -3.51 23.38 -10.10
C ILE A 220 -4.62 22.77 -10.97
N ALA A 221 -4.89 21.47 -10.82
CA ALA A 221 -5.97 20.80 -11.54
C ALA A 221 -7.33 21.43 -11.24
N GLY A 222 -7.59 21.82 -9.99
CA GLY A 222 -8.80 22.52 -9.58
C GLY A 222 -8.97 23.85 -10.29
N VAL A 223 -7.93 24.69 -10.30
CA VAL A 223 -7.94 26.00 -10.97
C VAL A 223 -8.13 25.84 -12.48
N VAL A 224 -7.34 24.98 -13.13
CA VAL A 224 -7.43 24.74 -14.58
C VAL A 224 -8.80 24.20 -14.98
N THR A 225 -9.34 23.26 -14.20
CA THR A 225 -10.67 22.70 -14.46
C THR A 225 -11.77 23.76 -14.27
N TRP A 226 -11.68 24.58 -13.23
CA TRP A 226 -12.63 25.67 -12.97
C TRP A 226 -12.65 26.69 -14.11
N VAL A 227 -11.48 27.14 -14.57
CA VAL A 227 -11.37 28.07 -15.71
C VAL A 227 -11.92 27.44 -17.00
N SER A 228 -11.51 26.19 -17.32
CA SER A 228 -11.96 25.53 -18.54
C SER A 228 -13.45 25.15 -18.49
N HIS A 229 -14.00 24.86 -17.30
CA HIS A 229 -15.43 24.61 -17.11
C HIS A 229 -16.28 25.85 -17.44
N GLY A 230 -15.86 27.03 -16.98
CA GLY A 230 -16.54 28.27 -17.30
C GLY A 230 -16.59 28.58 -18.80
N ILE A 231 -15.62 28.05 -19.58
CA ILE A 231 -15.55 28.23 -21.03
C ILE A 231 -16.42 27.22 -21.80
N THR A 232 -16.55 25.99 -21.30
CA THR A 232 -17.08 24.84 -22.06
C THR A 232 -18.35 24.21 -21.48
N ALA A 233 -18.82 24.63 -20.31
CA ALA A 233 -19.86 23.89 -19.59
C ALA A 233 -21.30 24.19 -20.06
N THR A 234 -22.07 23.12 -20.22
CA THR A 234 -23.51 23.15 -20.00
C THR A 234 -23.81 23.21 -18.50
N PRO A 235 -24.82 24.00 -18.05
CA PRO A 235 -25.15 24.05 -16.64
C PRO A 235 -25.52 22.67 -16.10
N ASP A 236 -24.66 22.07 -15.28
CA ASP A 236 -25.05 20.88 -14.53
C ASP A 236 -26.22 21.20 -13.62
N ALA A 237 -27.21 20.31 -13.55
CA ALA A 237 -28.37 20.46 -12.67
C ALA A 237 -27.85 20.77 -11.26
N LYS A 238 -28.33 21.86 -10.67
CA LYS A 238 -27.99 22.27 -9.30
C LYS A 238 -28.44 21.16 -8.34
N LEU A 239 -27.53 20.26 -8.02
CA LEU A 239 -27.73 19.29 -6.94
C LEU A 239 -27.93 20.07 -5.64
N ALA A 240 -28.95 19.71 -4.85
CA ALA A 240 -29.19 20.30 -3.53
C ALA A 240 -27.91 20.15 -2.69
N ARG A 241 -27.22 21.26 -2.43
CA ARG A 241 -25.99 21.27 -1.63
C ARG A 241 -26.37 21.21 -0.15
N GLN A 242 -26.10 20.10 0.49
CA GLN A 242 -26.07 20.03 1.94
C GLN A 242 -24.73 20.64 2.40
N ARG A 243 -24.78 21.79 3.07
CA ARG A 243 -23.58 22.50 3.50
C ARG A 243 -23.04 21.92 4.81
N TRP A 244 -21.73 21.65 4.88
CA TRP A 244 -21.00 21.49 6.12
C TRP A 244 -20.93 22.81 6.88
N THR A 245 -20.81 22.75 8.21
CA THR A 245 -20.73 23.92 9.08
C THR A 245 -19.26 24.26 9.41
N PHE A 246 -19.02 25.45 9.95
CA PHE A 246 -17.69 25.84 10.44
C PHE A 246 -17.24 24.92 11.60
N ILE A 247 -18.17 24.42 12.41
CA ILE A 247 -17.88 23.45 13.48
C ILE A 247 -17.37 22.14 12.87
N ASP A 248 -18.00 21.65 11.81
CA ASP A 248 -17.53 20.44 11.11
C ASP A 248 -16.08 20.61 10.60
N LEU A 249 -15.74 21.78 10.08
CA LEU A 249 -14.37 22.09 9.64
C LEU A 249 -13.40 22.07 10.82
N ILE A 250 -13.73 22.70 11.95
CA ILE A 250 -12.89 22.69 13.15
C ILE A 250 -12.68 21.24 13.65
N VAL A 251 -13.75 20.45 13.72
CA VAL A 251 -13.67 19.05 14.19
C VAL A 251 -12.78 18.21 13.28
N VAL A 252 -12.97 18.31 11.95
CA VAL A 252 -12.15 17.55 10.98
C VAL A 252 -10.70 18.00 11.01
N ALA A 253 -10.44 19.31 10.98
CA ALA A 253 -9.08 19.84 11.05
C ALA A 253 -8.40 19.53 12.38
N GLY A 254 -9.11 19.66 13.49
CA GLY A 254 -8.64 19.31 14.83
C GLY A 254 -8.28 17.83 14.95
N THR A 255 -9.11 16.94 14.41
CA THR A 255 -8.85 15.50 14.40
C THR A 255 -7.61 15.17 13.57
N GLY A 256 -7.49 15.74 12.37
CA GLY A 256 -6.30 15.56 11.52
C GLY A 256 -5.03 16.08 12.18
N MET A 257 -5.09 17.26 12.79
CA MET A 257 -3.95 17.85 13.52
C MET A 257 -3.58 17.00 14.75
N ALA A 258 -4.55 16.54 15.51
CA ALA A 258 -4.32 15.67 16.67
C ALA A 258 -3.62 14.36 16.26
N ALA A 259 -4.04 13.76 15.13
CA ALA A 259 -3.38 12.58 14.58
C ALA A 259 -1.92 12.87 14.17
N ILE A 260 -1.67 13.99 13.48
CA ILE A 260 -0.31 14.40 13.09
C ILE A 260 0.56 14.59 14.33
N ILE A 261 0.07 15.32 15.33
CA ILE A 261 0.80 15.55 16.60
C ILE A 261 1.09 14.22 17.29
N PHE A 262 0.09 13.36 17.44
CA PHE A 262 0.23 12.06 18.12
C PHE A 262 1.32 11.20 17.45
N PHE A 263 1.26 11.01 16.15
CA PHE A 263 2.17 10.10 15.45
C PHE A 263 3.60 10.66 15.33
N TYR A 264 3.76 11.95 15.00
CA TYR A 264 5.10 12.57 14.90
C TYR A 264 5.77 12.77 16.26
N SER A 265 5.01 13.01 17.32
CA SER A 265 5.54 13.09 18.68
C SER A 265 5.82 11.73 19.32
N GLY A 266 5.68 10.62 18.59
CA GLY A 266 5.90 9.30 19.18
C GLY A 266 4.94 9.00 20.34
N ALA A 267 3.62 9.20 20.14
CA ALA A 267 2.61 9.09 21.19
C ALA A 267 2.90 10.02 22.40
N PHE A 268 3.31 11.27 22.11
CA PHE A 268 3.70 12.33 23.08
C PHE A 268 5.00 12.08 23.85
N MET A 269 5.75 11.02 23.51
CA MET A 269 7.03 10.68 24.18
C MET A 269 8.23 11.39 23.54
N ASN A 270 8.12 11.92 22.33
CA ASN A 270 9.20 12.54 21.56
C ASN A 270 8.75 13.83 20.85
N TRP A 271 8.57 14.91 21.59
CA TRP A 271 8.18 16.21 21.07
C TRP A 271 9.08 16.78 19.95
N PRO A 272 10.44 16.57 19.98
CA PRO A 272 11.30 16.95 18.86
C PRO A 272 10.92 16.33 17.52
N GLY A 273 10.18 15.22 17.49
CA GLY A 273 9.66 14.60 16.27
C GLY A 273 8.73 15.53 15.46
N LEU A 274 8.01 16.47 16.12
CA LEU A 274 7.19 17.47 15.43
C LEU A 274 8.03 18.45 14.60
N THR A 275 9.22 18.82 15.09
CA THR A 275 10.14 19.65 14.30
C THR A 275 10.72 18.88 13.12
N GLY A 276 10.78 17.56 13.24
CA GLY A 276 11.18 16.66 12.15
C GLY A 276 10.24 16.72 10.94
N LEU A 277 8.95 17.03 11.14
CA LEU A 277 7.96 17.13 10.07
C LEU A 277 8.40 18.10 8.95
N TYR A 278 9.01 19.24 9.28
CA TYR A 278 9.49 20.18 8.26
C TYR A 278 10.98 20.01 7.96
N LYS A 279 11.82 19.53 8.90
CA LYS A 279 13.22 19.19 8.61
C LYS A 279 13.36 18.06 7.60
N THR A 280 12.34 17.21 7.49
CA THR A 280 12.26 16.16 6.48
C THR A 280 12.38 16.70 5.06
N PHE A 281 11.86 17.90 4.79
CA PHE A 281 11.94 18.50 3.46
C PHE A 281 13.37 18.86 3.04
N ASP A 282 14.25 19.22 3.98
CA ASP A 282 15.66 19.48 3.67
C ASP A 282 16.35 18.21 3.15
N ALA A 283 16.13 17.08 3.83
CA ALA A 283 16.66 15.78 3.42
C ALA A 283 16.04 15.33 2.08
N TRP A 284 14.72 15.49 1.92
CA TRP A 284 14.02 15.10 0.70
C TRP A 284 14.41 15.95 -0.50
N PHE A 285 14.51 17.28 -0.38
CA PHE A 285 14.98 18.16 -1.46
C PHE A 285 16.41 17.83 -1.88
N LYS A 286 17.29 17.57 -0.92
CA LYS A 286 18.66 17.14 -1.19
C LYS A 286 18.66 15.83 -1.99
N THR A 287 17.95 14.81 -1.53
CA THR A 287 17.84 13.51 -2.22
C THR A 287 17.20 13.66 -3.61
N GLY A 288 16.10 14.40 -3.72
CA GLY A 288 15.38 14.63 -4.97
C GLY A 288 16.20 15.36 -6.04
N SER A 289 17.04 16.32 -5.63
CA SER A 289 17.89 17.09 -6.53
C SER A 289 19.19 16.37 -6.93
N GLN A 290 19.78 15.62 -5.99
CA GLN A 290 21.03 14.91 -6.19
C GLN A 290 20.85 13.50 -6.77
N GLY A 291 19.65 12.89 -6.62
CA GLY A 291 19.29 11.58 -7.14
C GLY A 291 19.79 10.38 -6.31
N ALA A 292 20.80 10.56 -5.46
CA ALA A 292 21.29 9.59 -4.47
C ALA A 292 21.43 8.13 -5.00
N GLY A 293 21.91 7.95 -6.25
CA GLY A 293 22.05 6.64 -6.89
C GLY A 293 20.78 6.07 -7.53
N HIS A 294 19.69 6.83 -7.52
CA HIS A 294 18.39 6.44 -8.12
C HIS A 294 18.00 7.37 -9.28
N GLU A 295 18.98 8.00 -9.93
CA GLU A 295 18.75 8.88 -11.06
C GLU A 295 18.19 8.08 -12.23
N LYS A 296 17.06 8.56 -12.76
CA LYS A 296 16.43 8.02 -13.96
C LYS A 296 16.06 9.14 -14.90
N ALA A 297 16.03 8.83 -16.20
CA ALA A 297 15.62 9.76 -17.24
C ALA A 297 14.20 10.30 -16.98
N TRP A 298 13.88 11.49 -17.50
CA TRP A 298 12.57 12.10 -17.33
C TRP A 298 11.44 11.24 -17.91
N TRP A 299 11.70 10.44 -18.94
CA TRP A 299 10.74 9.54 -19.59
C TRP A 299 10.59 8.18 -18.90
N TYR A 300 11.25 7.95 -17.76
CA TYR A 300 11.23 6.68 -17.04
C TYR A 300 9.82 6.17 -16.74
N TRP A 301 8.94 7.06 -16.30
CA TRP A 301 7.55 6.70 -16.02
C TRP A 301 6.79 6.28 -17.28
N LEU A 302 7.03 6.94 -18.41
CA LEU A 302 6.41 6.60 -19.69
C LEU A 302 6.85 5.21 -20.17
N MET A 303 8.11 4.86 -19.95
CA MET A 303 8.64 3.51 -20.24
C MET A 303 7.94 2.45 -19.39
N LEU A 304 7.75 2.67 -18.07
CA LEU A 304 7.04 1.76 -17.19
C LEU A 304 5.57 1.61 -17.60
N ILE A 305 4.90 2.72 -17.91
CA ILE A 305 3.50 2.73 -18.39
C ILE A 305 3.38 1.93 -19.69
N ALA A 306 4.25 2.18 -20.66
CA ALA A 306 4.21 1.48 -21.94
C ALA A 306 4.48 -0.03 -21.80
N ARG A 307 5.37 -0.42 -20.88
CA ARG A 307 5.73 -1.83 -20.68
C ARG A 307 4.67 -2.63 -19.92
N TYR A 308 4.05 -2.04 -18.88
CA TYR A 308 3.22 -2.80 -17.95
C TYR A 308 1.77 -2.33 -17.85
N GLU A 309 1.48 -1.06 -18.12
CA GLU A 309 0.23 -0.41 -17.73
C GLU A 309 -0.56 0.06 -18.95
N GLN A 310 -0.93 -0.86 -19.86
CA GLN A 310 -1.63 -0.49 -21.11
C GLN A 310 -2.95 0.25 -20.88
N PRO A 311 -3.81 -0.07 -19.88
CA PRO A 311 -4.97 0.76 -19.57
C PRO A 311 -4.61 2.19 -19.21
N VAL A 312 -3.52 2.38 -18.45
CA VAL A 312 -2.99 3.70 -18.07
C VAL A 312 -2.47 4.44 -19.31
N LEU A 313 -1.78 3.76 -20.21
CA LEU A 313 -1.29 4.35 -21.47
C LEU A 313 -2.45 4.91 -22.31
N ILE A 314 -3.53 4.14 -22.46
CA ILE A 314 -4.74 4.62 -23.16
C ILE A 314 -5.33 5.81 -22.40
N GLY A 315 -5.43 5.75 -21.07
CA GLY A 315 -5.88 6.87 -20.24
C GLY A 315 -5.04 8.13 -20.47
N LEU A 316 -3.72 7.99 -20.56
CA LEU A 316 -2.81 9.11 -20.83
C LEU A 316 -3.05 9.71 -22.21
N VAL A 317 -3.23 8.90 -23.24
CA VAL A 317 -3.58 9.38 -24.60
C VAL A 317 -4.92 10.12 -24.58
N LEU A 318 -5.92 9.59 -23.85
CA LEU A 318 -7.24 10.22 -23.75
C LEU A 318 -7.21 11.56 -22.98
N CYS A 319 -6.17 11.85 -22.19
CA CYS A 319 -6.02 13.16 -21.57
C CYS A 319 -5.95 14.33 -22.59
N VAL A 320 -5.45 14.07 -23.81
CA VAL A 320 -5.46 15.08 -24.91
C VAL A 320 -6.89 15.49 -25.25
N PHE A 321 -7.84 14.58 -25.09
CA PHE A 321 -9.26 14.80 -25.37
C PHE A 321 -10.08 15.11 -24.12
N CYS A 322 -9.45 15.52 -23.00
CA CYS A 322 -10.11 15.66 -21.71
C CYS A 322 -11.29 16.64 -21.74
N GLN A 323 -11.26 17.66 -22.60
CA GLN A 323 -12.35 18.64 -22.76
C GLN A 323 -13.63 18.03 -23.35
N LEU A 324 -13.55 16.87 -24.02
CA LEU A 324 -14.73 16.18 -24.56
C LEU A 324 -15.51 15.42 -23.48
N PHE A 325 -14.94 15.19 -22.30
CA PHE A 325 -15.65 14.52 -21.22
C PHE A 325 -16.77 15.42 -20.68
N LYS A 326 -18.00 14.89 -20.64
CA LYS A 326 -19.14 15.57 -20.02
C LYS A 326 -18.99 15.71 -18.50
N HIS A 327 -18.41 14.68 -17.85
CA HIS A 327 -18.16 14.70 -16.41
C HIS A 327 -16.94 15.56 -16.09
N VAL A 328 -17.16 16.64 -15.38
CA VAL A 328 -16.10 17.58 -14.96
C VAL A 328 -15.05 16.88 -14.10
N ALA A 329 -15.45 15.90 -13.29
CA ALA A 329 -14.53 15.10 -12.50
C ALA A 329 -13.50 14.33 -13.36
N LEU A 330 -13.88 13.84 -14.54
CA LEU A 330 -12.92 13.19 -15.46
C LEU A 330 -11.91 14.20 -16.03
N ARG A 331 -12.34 15.44 -16.32
CA ARG A 331 -11.41 16.52 -16.74
C ARG A 331 -10.42 16.83 -15.62
N TYR A 332 -10.93 16.98 -14.40
CA TYR A 332 -10.11 17.21 -13.22
C TYR A 332 -9.08 16.09 -13.01
N LEU A 333 -9.51 14.83 -13.06
CA LEU A 333 -8.63 13.66 -12.89
C LEU A 333 -7.58 13.56 -14.02
N ALA A 334 -7.94 13.91 -15.25
CA ALA A 334 -6.99 13.96 -16.37
C ALA A 334 -5.90 15.01 -16.15
N ILE A 335 -6.27 16.22 -15.76
CA ILE A 335 -5.33 17.32 -15.52
C ILE A 335 -4.46 17.00 -14.30
N TYR A 336 -5.06 16.51 -13.21
CA TYR A 336 -4.33 16.10 -12.01
C TYR A 336 -3.29 15.02 -12.30
N SER A 337 -3.64 13.98 -13.08
CA SER A 337 -2.70 12.91 -13.40
C SER A 337 -1.56 13.36 -14.31
N VAL A 338 -1.83 14.21 -15.29
CA VAL A 338 -0.78 14.79 -16.13
C VAL A 338 0.14 15.67 -15.29
N GLY A 339 -0.43 16.47 -14.38
CA GLY A 339 0.35 17.31 -13.45
C GLY A 339 1.27 16.47 -12.55
N THR A 340 0.76 15.41 -11.94
CA THR A 340 1.57 14.52 -11.09
C THR A 340 2.64 13.78 -11.91
N LEU A 341 2.30 13.30 -13.11
CA LEU A 341 3.27 12.64 -13.99
C LEU A 341 4.41 13.58 -14.39
N ILE A 342 4.12 14.83 -14.74
CA ILE A 342 5.12 15.85 -15.06
C ILE A 342 5.98 16.15 -13.82
N ALA A 343 5.37 16.40 -12.66
CA ALA A 343 6.09 16.72 -11.44
C ALA A 343 7.08 15.61 -11.04
N TYR A 344 6.64 14.36 -11.05
CA TYR A 344 7.53 13.23 -10.77
C TYR A 344 8.55 12.95 -11.89
N SER A 345 8.29 13.39 -13.12
CA SER A 345 9.27 13.30 -14.22
C SER A 345 10.44 14.26 -14.05
N ILE A 346 10.21 15.43 -13.46
CA ILE A 346 11.23 16.44 -13.20
C ILE A 346 12.19 16.01 -12.08
N VAL A 347 11.67 15.36 -11.03
CA VAL A 347 12.48 14.88 -9.90
C VAL A 347 13.49 13.82 -10.39
N LYS A 348 14.79 14.00 -10.09
CA LYS A 348 15.84 13.05 -10.52
C LYS A 348 15.73 11.70 -9.83
N TYR A 349 15.48 11.69 -8.53
CA TYR A 349 15.28 10.49 -7.72
C TYR A 349 13.97 9.79 -8.11
N LYS A 350 14.05 8.59 -8.69
CA LYS A 350 12.89 7.84 -9.17
C LYS A 350 12.97 6.39 -8.73
N THR A 351 12.01 5.97 -7.93
CA THR A 351 11.83 4.57 -7.53
C THR A 351 10.52 4.03 -8.13
N PRO A 352 10.52 2.84 -8.73
CA PRO A 352 9.40 2.39 -9.57
C PRO A 352 8.07 2.25 -8.83
N TRP A 353 8.07 2.06 -7.53
CA TRP A 353 6.85 1.96 -6.72
C TRP A 353 6.03 3.25 -6.63
N CYS A 354 6.64 4.42 -6.88
CA CYS A 354 5.89 5.68 -6.95
C CYS A 354 4.86 5.68 -8.08
N ILE A 355 4.98 4.80 -9.09
CA ILE A 355 4.07 4.73 -10.24
C ILE A 355 2.61 4.62 -9.81
N ILE A 356 2.29 3.84 -8.76
CA ILE A 356 0.91 3.61 -8.33
C ILE A 356 0.22 4.88 -7.82
N SER A 357 0.96 5.77 -7.16
CA SER A 357 0.42 7.05 -6.68
C SER A 357 0.28 8.08 -7.80
N ILE A 358 1.06 7.95 -8.87
CA ILE A 358 1.07 8.86 -10.03
C ILE A 358 -0.09 8.55 -10.98
N VAL A 359 -0.28 7.27 -11.33
CA VAL A 359 -1.10 6.86 -12.49
C VAL A 359 -2.54 6.45 -12.16
N TRP A 360 -2.92 6.33 -10.89
CA TRP A 360 -4.27 5.87 -10.54
C TRP A 360 -5.40 6.70 -11.15
N PRO A 361 -5.31 8.04 -11.34
CA PRO A 361 -6.39 8.80 -11.93
C PRO A 361 -6.56 8.49 -13.43
N LEU A 362 -5.49 8.06 -14.11
CA LEU A 362 -5.55 7.66 -15.53
C LEU A 362 -6.42 6.43 -15.77
N LEU A 363 -6.64 5.59 -14.75
CA LEU A 363 -7.58 4.47 -14.83
C LEU A 363 -9.03 4.95 -15.00
N PHE A 364 -9.41 6.06 -14.38
CA PHE A 364 -10.72 6.69 -14.60
C PHE A 364 -10.82 7.31 -15.99
N VAL A 365 -9.75 7.96 -16.45
CA VAL A 365 -9.69 8.54 -17.80
C VAL A 365 -9.79 7.42 -18.85
N PHE A 366 -9.12 6.29 -18.64
CA PHE A 366 -9.30 5.06 -19.44
C PHE A 366 -10.76 4.61 -19.42
N GLY A 367 -11.40 4.57 -18.26
CA GLY A 367 -12.83 4.25 -18.13
C GLY A 367 -13.71 5.22 -18.92
N GLY A 368 -13.29 6.47 -19.07
CA GLY A 368 -13.95 7.50 -19.88
C GLY A 368 -14.07 7.13 -21.36
N LEU A 369 -13.27 6.19 -21.88
CA LEU A 369 -13.42 5.64 -23.23
C LEU A 369 -14.84 5.16 -23.50
N LEU A 370 -15.48 4.53 -22.51
CA LEU A 370 -16.87 4.04 -22.63
C LEU A 370 -17.90 5.18 -22.83
N VAL A 371 -17.56 6.40 -22.47
CA VAL A 371 -18.42 7.58 -22.60
C VAL A 371 -18.14 8.31 -23.91
N LEU A 372 -16.89 8.31 -24.37
CA LEU A 372 -16.48 9.01 -25.60
C LEU A 372 -16.86 8.24 -26.87
N VAL A 373 -16.87 6.92 -26.81
CA VAL A 373 -17.12 6.09 -28.01
C VAL A 373 -18.60 6.08 -28.38
N PRO A 374 -18.96 6.37 -29.65
CA PRO A 374 -20.32 6.30 -30.16
C PRO A 374 -20.94 4.91 -29.97
N ALA A 375 -22.27 4.87 -29.81
CA ALA A 375 -23.02 3.63 -29.58
C ALA A 375 -22.73 2.55 -30.63
N THR A 376 -22.52 2.94 -31.89
CA THR A 376 -22.21 2.05 -33.04
C THR A 376 -20.94 1.21 -32.79
N PHE A 377 -19.91 1.79 -32.13
CA PHE A 377 -18.65 1.09 -31.88
C PHE A 377 -18.56 0.47 -30.49
N ARG A 378 -19.61 0.58 -29.66
CA ARG A 378 -19.59 0.13 -28.27
C ARG A 378 -19.22 -1.35 -28.11
N ARG A 379 -19.76 -2.23 -28.97
CA ARG A 379 -19.46 -3.67 -28.92
C ARG A 379 -17.98 -3.96 -29.19
N VAL A 380 -17.42 -3.36 -30.22
CA VAL A 380 -16.00 -3.51 -30.58
C VAL A 380 -15.11 -2.96 -29.47
N THR A 381 -15.44 -1.79 -28.92
CA THR A 381 -14.70 -1.19 -27.80
C THR A 381 -14.75 -2.08 -26.55
N THR A 382 -15.92 -2.67 -26.23
CA THR A 382 -16.02 -3.58 -25.08
C THR A 382 -15.14 -4.81 -25.26
N ILE A 383 -15.13 -5.42 -26.46
CA ILE A 383 -14.26 -6.56 -26.76
C ILE A 383 -12.78 -6.15 -26.62
N ALA A 384 -12.39 -5.02 -27.23
CA ALA A 384 -11.01 -4.53 -27.16
C ALA A 384 -10.55 -4.27 -25.72
N VAL A 385 -11.39 -3.63 -24.91
CA VAL A 385 -11.14 -3.38 -23.48
C VAL A 385 -11.04 -4.70 -22.71
N SER A 386 -11.89 -5.68 -22.98
CA SER A 386 -11.84 -6.98 -22.32
C SER A 386 -10.55 -7.74 -22.64
N VAL A 387 -10.11 -7.73 -23.91
CA VAL A 387 -8.83 -8.32 -24.32
C VAL A 387 -7.67 -7.61 -23.64
N LEU A 388 -7.68 -6.28 -23.60
CA LEU A 388 -6.64 -5.49 -22.94
C LEU A 388 -6.52 -5.82 -21.45
N LEU A 389 -7.64 -5.93 -20.74
CA LEU A 389 -7.66 -6.30 -19.33
C LEU A 389 -7.21 -7.75 -19.10
N ALA A 390 -7.55 -8.67 -20.02
CA ALA A 390 -7.05 -10.04 -19.98
C ALA A 390 -5.53 -10.08 -20.16
N VAL A 391 -4.96 -9.29 -21.08
CA VAL A 391 -3.51 -9.14 -21.24
C VAL A 391 -2.89 -8.56 -19.98
N SER A 392 -3.48 -7.50 -19.40
CA SER A 392 -3.03 -6.92 -18.12
C SER A 392 -3.00 -7.97 -17.00
N LEU A 393 -4.03 -8.81 -16.89
CA LEU A 393 -4.10 -9.89 -15.92
C LEU A 393 -2.99 -10.93 -16.14
N VAL A 394 -2.74 -11.35 -17.37
CA VAL A 394 -1.65 -12.30 -17.69
C VAL A 394 -0.28 -11.71 -17.33
N LEU A 395 -0.05 -10.45 -17.67
CA LEU A 395 1.19 -9.74 -17.30
C LEU A 395 1.33 -9.63 -15.78
N SER A 396 0.23 -9.32 -15.09
CA SER A 396 0.20 -9.23 -13.62
C SER A 396 0.55 -10.58 -12.98
N VAL A 397 -0.08 -11.67 -13.42
CA VAL A 397 0.20 -13.04 -12.93
C VAL A 397 1.66 -13.41 -13.21
N SER A 398 2.14 -13.18 -14.44
CA SER A 398 3.53 -13.47 -14.82
C SER A 398 4.54 -12.72 -13.94
N LEU A 399 4.35 -11.42 -13.76
CA LEU A 399 5.25 -10.59 -12.96
C LEU A 399 5.22 -10.98 -11.47
N ASN A 400 4.04 -11.17 -10.90
CA ASN A 400 3.87 -11.30 -9.45
C ASN A 400 4.18 -12.68 -8.90
N TYR A 401 4.09 -13.73 -9.72
CA TYR A 401 4.24 -15.10 -9.23
C TYR A 401 5.40 -15.86 -9.87
N PHE A 402 5.80 -15.50 -11.10
CA PHE A 402 6.86 -16.22 -11.81
C PHE A 402 8.14 -15.40 -11.97
N ARG A 403 8.04 -14.08 -12.13
CA ARG A 403 9.18 -13.19 -12.39
C ARG A 403 9.42 -12.16 -11.28
N CYS A 404 8.86 -12.37 -10.11
CA CYS A 404 8.87 -11.39 -9.02
C CYS A 404 10.26 -11.15 -8.37
N THR A 405 11.28 -11.91 -8.75
CA THR A 405 12.68 -11.74 -8.33
C THR A 405 13.63 -11.61 -9.53
N THR A 406 13.11 -11.51 -10.75
CA THR A 406 13.90 -11.43 -11.98
C THR A 406 14.36 -10.01 -12.25
N GLN A 407 15.65 -9.75 -12.27
CA GLN A 407 16.28 -8.43 -12.47
C GLN A 407 15.91 -7.75 -13.79
N ALA A 408 15.64 -8.52 -14.85
CA ALA A 408 15.23 -7.98 -16.15
C ALA A 408 13.87 -7.25 -16.12
N GLU A 409 13.15 -7.32 -14.98
CA GLU A 409 11.87 -6.65 -14.80
C GLU A 409 12.05 -5.30 -14.08
N PRO A 410 11.83 -4.15 -14.73
CA PRO A 410 11.99 -2.83 -14.11
C PRO A 410 11.20 -2.60 -12.81
N TYR A 411 10.09 -3.32 -12.60
CA TYR A 411 9.37 -3.27 -11.32
C TYR A 411 10.07 -4.04 -10.21
N VAL A 412 10.93 -5.02 -10.55
CA VAL A 412 11.75 -5.77 -9.60
C VAL A 412 13.03 -4.97 -9.34
N TYR A 413 12.93 -3.96 -8.49
CA TYR A 413 13.99 -3.01 -8.21
C TYR A 413 14.49 -3.16 -6.78
N VAL A 414 15.81 -3.30 -6.58
CA VAL A 414 16.45 -3.50 -5.26
C VAL A 414 15.88 -4.71 -4.50
N GLN A 415 15.33 -5.69 -5.21
CA GLN A 415 14.73 -6.87 -4.61
C GLN A 415 15.81 -7.83 -4.10
N THR A 416 15.62 -8.34 -2.89
CA THR A 416 16.44 -9.41 -2.30
C THR A 416 16.28 -10.71 -3.09
N TYR A 417 17.38 -11.41 -3.34
CA TYR A 417 17.40 -12.70 -4.01
C TYR A 417 16.94 -13.83 -3.09
N ASN A 418 16.52 -14.92 -3.69
CA ASN A 418 16.16 -16.13 -2.97
C ASN A 418 17.31 -16.72 -2.16
N ASP A 419 18.55 -16.35 -2.46
CA ASP A 419 19.75 -16.76 -1.75
C ASP A 419 19.71 -16.42 -0.25
N VAL A 420 18.97 -15.38 0.15
CA VAL A 420 18.78 -15.03 1.57
C VAL A 420 18.23 -16.22 2.38
N TRP A 421 17.48 -17.11 1.74
CA TRP A 421 16.94 -18.30 2.37
C TRP A 421 18.00 -19.37 2.69
N LYS A 422 19.16 -19.35 2.00
CA LYS A 422 20.28 -20.24 2.32
C LYS A 422 20.79 -20.01 3.74
N LEU A 423 20.85 -18.75 4.17
CA LEU A 423 21.23 -18.38 5.54
C LEU A 423 20.06 -18.54 6.52
N THR A 424 18.92 -17.95 6.20
CA THR A 424 17.88 -17.75 7.21
C THR A 424 17.03 -18.99 7.50
N LYS A 425 16.77 -19.86 6.50
CA LYS A 425 16.00 -21.09 6.71
C LYS A 425 16.68 -22.09 7.67
N PRO A 426 17.99 -22.41 7.55
CA PRO A 426 18.67 -23.26 8.52
C PRO A 426 18.60 -22.71 9.95
N LEU A 427 18.87 -21.41 10.14
CA LEU A 427 18.81 -20.74 11.43
C LEU A 427 17.41 -20.82 12.06
N LEU A 428 16.39 -20.41 11.31
CA LEU A 428 15.00 -20.42 11.78
C LEU A 428 14.48 -21.85 12.02
N ARG A 429 14.96 -22.85 11.26
CA ARG A 429 14.59 -24.25 11.47
C ARG A 429 15.12 -24.77 12.81
N LEU A 430 16.37 -24.46 13.16
CA LEU A 430 16.93 -24.82 14.46
C LEU A 430 16.22 -24.09 15.60
N ALA A 431 16.04 -22.77 15.48
CA ALA A 431 15.39 -21.95 16.50
C ALA A 431 13.93 -22.37 16.77
N LYS A 432 13.19 -22.81 15.74
CA LYS A 432 11.85 -23.38 15.90
C LYS A 432 11.84 -24.75 16.58
N SER A 433 12.89 -25.55 16.40
CA SER A 433 13.00 -26.84 17.06
C SER A 433 13.37 -26.72 18.54
N ASN A 434 14.19 -25.73 18.88
CA ASN A 434 14.58 -25.41 20.25
C ASN A 434 14.87 -23.91 20.38
N PRO A 435 14.09 -23.16 21.17
CA PRO A 435 14.27 -21.72 21.36
C PRO A 435 15.64 -21.27 21.87
N THR A 436 16.43 -22.15 22.49
CA THR A 436 17.80 -21.83 22.91
C THR A 436 18.69 -21.42 21.74
N TYR A 437 18.38 -21.87 20.53
CA TYR A 437 19.12 -21.47 19.34
C TYR A 437 18.91 -19.99 18.94
N TYR A 438 17.95 -19.27 19.52
CA TYR A 438 17.91 -17.80 19.38
C TYR A 438 19.09 -17.10 20.07
N GLN A 439 19.87 -17.82 20.88
CA GLN A 439 21.11 -17.34 21.53
C GLN A 439 22.38 -17.64 20.69
N MET A 440 22.23 -18.18 19.47
CA MET A 440 23.38 -18.42 18.57
C MET A 440 24.18 -17.14 18.35
N ILE A 441 25.50 -17.28 18.35
CA ILE A 441 26.43 -16.19 18.05
C ILE A 441 26.59 -16.11 16.54
N GLY A 442 26.22 -15.00 15.96
CA GLY A 442 26.33 -14.74 14.52
C GLY A 442 27.12 -13.49 14.21
N HIS A 443 27.94 -13.53 13.15
CA HIS A 443 28.71 -12.40 12.68
C HIS A 443 28.41 -12.12 11.21
N LEU A 444 27.79 -10.96 10.91
CA LEU A 444 27.55 -10.50 9.56
C LEU A 444 28.55 -9.39 9.23
N ILE A 445 29.52 -9.69 8.40
CA ILE A 445 30.66 -8.83 8.04
C ILE A 445 30.48 -8.40 6.59
N ARG A 446 29.79 -7.28 6.39
CA ARG A 446 29.53 -6.71 5.06
C ARG A 446 28.97 -5.30 5.11
N THR A 447 29.14 -4.56 4.01
CA THR A 447 28.74 -3.15 3.88
C THR A 447 27.23 -2.91 3.95
N SER A 448 26.41 -3.85 3.52
CA SER A 448 24.94 -3.74 3.56
C SER A 448 24.30 -5.07 3.92
N THR A 449 23.56 -5.11 5.02
CA THR A 449 23.00 -6.33 5.59
C THR A 449 21.49 -6.47 5.43
N TYR A 450 20.75 -5.38 5.08
CA TYR A 450 19.30 -5.48 4.91
C TYR A 450 18.91 -6.44 3.78
N PRO A 451 17.88 -7.30 4.01
CA PRO A 451 16.86 -7.28 5.07
C PRO A 451 17.18 -8.12 6.32
N LEU A 452 18.40 -8.65 6.46
CA LEU A 452 18.76 -9.61 7.51
C LEU A 452 18.55 -9.09 8.95
N PRO A 453 18.80 -7.80 9.29
CA PRO A 453 18.56 -7.31 10.64
C PRO A 453 17.14 -7.55 11.16
N TRP A 454 16.13 -7.37 10.29
CA TRP A 454 14.76 -7.72 10.64
C TRP A 454 14.50 -9.23 10.62
N MET A 455 15.01 -9.94 9.61
CA MET A 455 14.79 -11.39 9.49
C MET A 455 15.36 -12.19 10.66
N LEU A 456 16.48 -11.71 11.22
CA LEU A 456 17.20 -12.31 12.35
C LEU A 456 16.96 -11.55 13.66
N GLY A 457 15.98 -10.66 13.72
CA GLY A 457 15.77 -9.77 14.87
C GLY A 457 15.40 -10.48 16.19
N ASP A 458 14.99 -11.75 16.13
CA ASP A 458 14.76 -12.57 17.32
C ASP A 458 16.04 -13.23 17.87
N PHE A 459 17.14 -13.22 17.10
CA PHE A 459 18.45 -13.71 17.54
C PHE A 459 19.16 -12.62 18.32
N THR A 460 19.46 -12.88 19.59
CA THR A 460 19.94 -11.85 20.53
C THR A 460 21.43 -11.57 20.47
N LYS A 461 22.22 -12.47 19.84
CA LYS A 461 23.70 -12.37 19.80
C LYS A 461 24.23 -12.29 18.37
N VAL A 462 23.50 -11.63 17.48
CA VAL A 462 23.95 -11.37 16.10
C VAL A 462 24.61 -9.99 16.03
N GLY A 463 25.88 -9.98 15.66
CA GLY A 463 26.65 -8.76 15.40
C GLY A 463 26.62 -8.40 13.91
N TYR A 464 26.48 -7.11 13.62
CA TYR A 464 26.52 -6.53 12.28
C TYR A 464 27.73 -5.63 12.20
N TYR A 465 28.69 -6.00 11.36
CA TYR A 465 30.00 -5.35 11.28
C TYR A 465 30.21 -4.76 9.91
N GLU A 466 30.56 -3.50 9.89
CA GLU A 466 31.01 -2.86 8.66
C GLU A 466 32.45 -3.30 8.35
N HIS A 467 32.86 -3.03 7.13
CA HIS A 467 34.09 -3.46 6.48
C HIS A 467 35.38 -3.35 7.35
N ASN A 468 35.47 -2.32 8.19
CA ASN A 468 36.68 -1.99 8.94
C ASN A 468 36.58 -2.21 10.45
N ASN A 469 35.49 -2.77 10.94
CA ASN A 469 35.24 -2.95 12.37
C ASN A 469 34.78 -4.38 12.67
N MET A 470 35.70 -5.34 12.52
CA MET A 470 35.43 -6.74 12.82
C MET A 470 35.67 -7.05 14.29
N PRO A 471 34.95 -8.01 14.91
CA PRO A 471 35.21 -8.43 16.27
C PRO A 471 36.52 -9.19 16.40
N ASP A 472 37.17 -9.13 17.55
CA ASP A 472 38.42 -9.83 17.83
C ASP A 472 38.24 -11.36 17.77
N LYS A 473 37.07 -11.87 18.23
CA LYS A 473 36.70 -13.28 18.16
C LYS A 473 35.70 -13.48 17.04
N LEU A 474 36.09 -14.21 16.02
CA LEU A 474 35.30 -14.47 14.83
C LEU A 474 34.60 -15.83 14.85
N ASP A 475 35.10 -16.80 15.64
CA ASP A 475 34.41 -18.08 15.76
C ASP A 475 33.02 -17.90 16.38
N GLY A 476 32.01 -18.20 15.59
CA GLY A 476 30.61 -18.11 15.95
C GLY A 476 29.85 -19.33 15.47
N ASP A 477 28.55 -19.39 15.80
CA ASP A 477 27.69 -20.48 15.31
C ASP A 477 27.41 -20.32 13.82
N PHE A 478 27.36 -19.08 13.32
CA PHE A 478 27.29 -18.79 11.90
C PHE A 478 27.92 -17.45 11.53
N LEU A 479 28.43 -17.36 10.29
CA LEU A 479 28.95 -16.09 9.76
C LEU A 479 28.38 -15.85 8.35
N LEU A 480 28.31 -14.58 7.96
CA LEU A 480 28.11 -14.13 6.60
C LEU A 480 29.20 -13.10 6.28
N VAL A 481 30.09 -13.43 5.36
CA VAL A 481 31.29 -12.65 5.06
C VAL A 481 31.28 -12.19 3.62
N GLN A 482 31.46 -10.90 3.37
CA GLN A 482 31.58 -10.33 2.03
C GLN A 482 32.88 -10.83 1.37
N GLU A 483 32.86 -11.00 0.04
CA GLU A 483 33.90 -11.68 -0.72
C GLU A 483 35.30 -11.12 -0.46
N ASP A 484 35.46 -9.82 -0.43
CA ASP A 484 36.74 -9.13 -0.20
C ASP A 484 37.31 -9.29 1.23
N LYS A 485 36.54 -9.84 2.18
CA LYS A 485 36.91 -10.11 3.57
C LYS A 485 37.11 -11.59 3.89
N ILE A 486 36.86 -12.47 2.95
CA ILE A 486 36.92 -13.91 3.18
C ILE A 486 38.29 -14.34 3.68
N ASP A 487 39.36 -13.95 2.98
CA ASP A 487 40.75 -14.38 3.34
C ASP A 487 41.14 -13.90 4.73
N GLU A 488 40.77 -12.65 5.09
CA GLU A 488 41.07 -12.08 6.41
C GLU A 488 40.33 -12.81 7.53
N VAL A 489 39.05 -13.15 7.28
CA VAL A 489 38.21 -13.87 8.25
C VAL A 489 38.67 -15.31 8.39
N GLU A 490 38.90 -16.03 7.28
CA GLU A 490 39.34 -17.42 7.29
C GLU A 490 40.73 -17.59 7.94
N ALA A 491 41.59 -16.58 7.88
CA ALA A 491 42.86 -16.57 8.59
C ALA A 491 42.73 -16.63 10.13
N LYS A 492 41.60 -16.17 10.65
CA LYS A 492 41.31 -16.03 12.10
C LYS A 492 40.32 -17.07 12.64
N LEU A 493 39.75 -17.95 11.77
CA LEU A 493 38.82 -18.99 12.19
C LEU A 493 39.54 -20.27 12.65
N HIS A 494 39.08 -20.81 13.78
CA HIS A 494 39.64 -22.04 14.39
C HIS A 494 38.68 -23.23 14.36
N GLU A 495 37.38 -22.97 14.15
CA GLU A 495 36.34 -24.00 14.08
C GLU A 495 36.14 -24.47 12.62
N ASN A 496 35.46 -25.61 12.46
CA ASN A 496 35.11 -26.15 11.14
C ASN A 496 33.71 -25.66 10.72
N TYR A 497 33.54 -25.33 9.44
CA TYR A 497 32.31 -24.78 8.92
C TYR A 497 31.85 -25.44 7.62
N TYR A 498 30.54 -25.66 7.51
CA TYR A 498 29.90 -25.83 6.21
C TYR A 498 29.78 -24.47 5.55
N THR A 499 30.02 -24.39 4.25
CA THR A 499 30.01 -23.10 3.54
C THR A 499 29.04 -23.10 2.37
N GLU A 500 28.42 -21.93 2.11
CA GLU A 500 27.49 -21.72 1.00
C GLU A 500 27.73 -20.33 0.39
N PRO A 501 27.75 -20.21 -0.95
CA PRO A 501 27.79 -18.91 -1.59
C PRO A 501 26.41 -18.23 -1.49
N MET A 502 26.41 -16.90 -1.32
CA MET A 502 25.20 -16.10 -1.22
C MET A 502 25.39 -14.72 -1.83
N THR A 503 24.41 -14.29 -2.63
CA THR A 503 24.29 -12.90 -3.07
C THR A 503 22.97 -12.34 -2.57
N ILE A 504 22.99 -11.21 -1.84
CA ILE A 504 21.75 -10.66 -1.26
C ILE A 504 20.87 -10.03 -2.33
N ARG A 505 21.46 -9.23 -3.23
CA ARG A 505 20.75 -8.55 -4.32
C ARG A 505 21.71 -8.04 -5.38
N GLU A 506 21.14 -7.50 -6.45
CA GLU A 506 21.89 -6.86 -7.55
C GLU A 506 22.78 -5.72 -7.03
N TYR A 507 23.91 -5.52 -7.68
CA TYR A 507 24.92 -4.50 -7.33
C TYR A 507 25.51 -4.64 -5.93
N GLN A 508 25.40 -5.83 -5.32
CA GLN A 508 26.02 -6.16 -4.04
C GLN A 508 27.06 -7.25 -4.25
N ASP A 509 28.22 -7.08 -3.61
CA ASP A 509 29.27 -8.09 -3.68
C ASP A 509 28.77 -9.43 -3.14
N PRO A 510 29.19 -10.55 -3.77
CA PRO A 510 28.92 -11.88 -3.24
C PRO A 510 29.40 -12.03 -1.80
N SER A 511 28.88 -13.01 -1.14
CA SER A 511 29.26 -13.36 0.23
C SER A 511 29.35 -14.86 0.38
N LYS A 512 30.04 -15.29 1.42
CA LYS A 512 30.14 -16.69 1.84
C LYS A 512 29.50 -16.84 3.21
N ILE A 513 28.59 -17.81 3.32
CA ILE A 513 27.98 -18.24 4.57
C ILE A 513 28.88 -19.29 5.21
N TYR A 514 29.01 -19.24 6.53
CA TYR A 514 29.68 -20.28 7.33
C TYR A 514 28.70 -20.75 8.40
N PHE A 515 28.48 -22.07 8.46
CA PHE A 515 27.68 -22.73 9.51
C PHE A 515 28.59 -23.62 10.34
N ASN A 516 28.71 -23.39 11.63
CA ASN A 516 29.58 -24.17 12.51
C ASN A 516 29.18 -25.65 12.47
N ALA A 517 30.15 -26.51 12.15
CA ALA A 517 29.89 -27.92 11.93
C ALA A 517 29.37 -28.65 13.19
N LYS A 518 29.73 -28.17 14.40
CA LYS A 518 29.24 -28.76 15.68
C LYS A 518 27.76 -28.44 15.90
N VAL A 519 27.28 -27.28 15.44
CA VAL A 519 25.89 -26.81 15.63
C VAL A 519 24.96 -27.32 14.52
N PHE A 520 25.43 -27.30 13.28
CA PHE A 520 24.59 -27.54 12.10
C PHE A 520 24.69 -28.96 11.52
N TYR A 521 25.45 -29.90 12.12
CA TYR A 521 25.65 -31.25 11.58
C TYR A 521 24.34 -32.00 11.25
N ARG A 522 23.29 -31.78 12.02
CA ARG A 522 21.97 -32.39 11.78
C ARG A 522 21.25 -31.87 10.55
N LEU A 523 21.57 -30.67 10.11
CA LEU A 523 20.95 -30.03 8.92
C LEU A 523 21.72 -30.39 7.63
N PHE A 524 22.97 -30.85 7.77
CA PHE A 524 23.85 -31.22 6.65
C PHE A 524 24.32 -32.70 6.78
N PRO A 525 23.39 -33.68 6.84
CA PRO A 525 23.74 -35.08 7.07
C PRO A 525 24.64 -35.61 5.94
N GLY A 526 25.75 -36.22 6.31
CA GLY A 526 26.71 -36.82 5.35
C GLY A 526 27.60 -35.82 4.61
N ARG A 527 27.44 -34.51 4.88
CA ARG A 527 28.30 -33.46 4.30
C ARG A 527 29.55 -33.27 5.17
N THR A 528 30.71 -33.19 4.55
CA THR A 528 31.96 -32.83 5.23
C THR A 528 32.12 -31.33 5.26
N PRO A 529 32.55 -30.70 6.38
CA PRO A 529 32.83 -29.27 6.41
C PRO A 529 33.87 -28.85 5.34
N GLU A 530 33.51 -27.90 4.52
CA GLU A 530 34.38 -27.41 3.42
C GLU A 530 35.50 -26.52 3.95
N PHE A 531 35.23 -25.77 5.03
CA PHE A 531 36.27 -24.99 5.71
C PHE A 531 36.72 -25.72 6.96
N LYS A 532 38.04 -25.90 7.09
CA LYS A 532 38.69 -26.47 8.27
C LYS A 532 39.46 -25.38 8.98
N GLY A 533 39.07 -25.13 10.22
CA GLY A 533 39.72 -24.14 11.09
C GLY A 533 41.19 -24.45 11.36
N LYS A 534 41.96 -23.42 11.61
CA LYS A 534 43.36 -23.56 12.05
C LYS A 534 43.38 -23.95 13.53
N PRO A 535 44.28 -24.85 13.98
CA PRO A 535 44.43 -25.14 15.40
C PRO A 535 44.76 -23.85 16.16
N ALA A 536 44.07 -23.61 17.29
CA ALA A 536 44.41 -22.51 18.17
C ALA A 536 45.87 -22.67 18.61
N LYS A 537 46.69 -21.64 18.41
CA LYS A 537 48.08 -21.60 18.87
C LYS A 537 48.14 -21.52 20.37
#